data_e99adaf17d026011cd2b055d0cc40965
#
_entry.id   e99adaf17d026011cd2b055d0cc40965
#
_cell.length_a   1.000
_cell.length_b   1.000
_cell.length_c   1.000
_cell.angle_alpha   90.00
_cell.angle_beta   90.00
_cell.angle_gamma   90.00
#
_symmetry.space_group_name_H-M   'P 1'
#
loop_
_entity.id
_entity.type
_entity.pdbx_description
1 polymer ?
#
loop_
_entity_poly.entity_id
_entity_poly.type
_entity_poly.pdbx_seq_one_letter_code
_entity_poly.pdbx_strand_id
1 'polypeptide(L)'
;MAIVNGYCTLQDVKSALRLTDNVDDGLIEKAIESASRRIDGYTGRFFYKTSSTSINIYPINEYLLRMPQDLSNDTITIKIDTTADGTYATTLTQGVDYILEPTNAVVRGYPYVHARMVGGATFPLYVTPSFPTVQVTAQWGWNAIPSDVSQACVLLSMRQFARLNAALGVVGFADMALQVRAVDPDVRDLLNQFVLFGVI
;
A
#
# COMPACT_ATOMS: atom_id res chain seq x y z
N MET A 1 17.80 -15.12 2.58
CA MET A 1 16.68 -14.67 3.46
C MET A 1 15.44 -14.57 2.55
N ALA A 2 14.27 -15.03 2.97
CA ALA A 2 13.09 -14.91 2.10
C ALA A 2 12.62 -13.47 2.03
N ILE A 3 12.31 -12.96 0.82
CA ILE A 3 11.73 -11.62 0.62
C ILE A 3 10.35 -11.59 1.25
N VAL A 4 10.11 -10.64 2.16
CA VAL A 4 8.81 -10.44 2.81
C VAL A 4 8.13 -9.20 2.22
N ASN A 5 6.96 -9.39 1.60
CA ASN A 5 6.19 -8.29 1.00
C ASN A 5 7.00 -7.41 0.03
N GLY A 6 7.86 -8.04 -0.77
CA GLY A 6 8.60 -7.37 -1.84
C GLY A 6 7.71 -7.04 -3.02
N TYR A 7 8.02 -5.95 -3.74
CA TYR A 7 7.26 -5.49 -4.90
C TYR A 7 7.83 -5.96 -6.23
N CYS A 8 8.99 -6.58 -6.22
CA CYS A 8 9.55 -7.33 -7.35
C CYS A 8 10.22 -8.61 -6.85
N THR A 9 10.55 -9.51 -7.77
CA THR A 9 11.21 -10.77 -7.44
C THR A 9 12.74 -10.65 -7.52
N LEU A 10 13.44 -11.57 -6.86
CA LEU A 10 14.89 -11.71 -7.01
C LEU A 10 15.28 -11.88 -8.48
N GLN A 11 14.51 -12.69 -9.24
CA GLN A 11 14.76 -12.96 -10.65
C GLN A 11 14.62 -11.71 -11.52
N ASP A 12 13.66 -10.82 -11.22
CA ASP A 12 13.49 -9.57 -11.97
C ASP A 12 14.72 -8.69 -11.85
N VAL A 13 15.26 -8.54 -10.64
CA VAL A 13 16.45 -7.73 -10.39
C VAL A 13 17.71 -8.38 -11.00
N LYS A 14 17.88 -9.70 -10.84
CA LYS A 14 19.02 -10.44 -11.46
C LYS A 14 18.99 -10.32 -12.97
N SER A 15 17.82 -10.47 -13.59
CA SER A 15 17.66 -10.31 -15.04
C SER A 15 18.03 -8.90 -15.51
N ALA A 16 17.60 -7.88 -14.77
CA ALA A 16 17.93 -6.49 -15.07
C ALA A 16 19.41 -6.17 -14.91
N LEU A 17 20.07 -6.79 -13.92
CA LEU A 17 21.53 -6.69 -13.68
C LEU A 17 22.35 -7.62 -14.56
N ARG A 18 21.72 -8.54 -15.31
CA ARG A 18 22.37 -9.60 -16.10
C ARG A 18 23.26 -10.53 -15.25
N LEU A 19 22.84 -10.81 -14.03
CA LEU A 19 23.51 -11.73 -13.10
C LEU A 19 22.94 -13.15 -13.25
N THR A 20 23.82 -14.13 -13.34
CA THR A 20 23.43 -15.55 -13.48
C THR A 20 23.84 -16.42 -12.30
N ASP A 21 24.80 -15.95 -11.48
CA ASP A 21 25.22 -16.64 -10.27
C ASP A 21 24.35 -16.28 -9.05
N ASN A 22 24.61 -16.95 -7.92
CA ASN A 22 23.83 -16.78 -6.70
C ASN A 22 24.65 -16.18 -5.54
N VAL A 23 25.82 -15.62 -5.83
CA VAL A 23 26.76 -15.12 -4.81
C VAL A 23 26.12 -13.94 -4.06
N ASP A 24 25.46 -13.05 -4.79
CA ASP A 24 24.91 -11.80 -4.27
C ASP A 24 23.41 -11.87 -3.95
N ASP A 25 22.77 -13.04 -4.05
CA ASP A 25 21.31 -13.18 -3.86
C ASP A 25 20.83 -12.56 -2.53
N GLY A 26 21.51 -12.81 -1.43
CA GLY A 26 21.14 -12.26 -0.13
C GLY A 26 21.28 -10.74 -0.02
N LEU A 27 22.16 -10.11 -0.80
CA LEU A 27 22.30 -8.66 -0.86
C LEU A 27 21.19 -8.06 -1.72
N ILE A 28 20.85 -8.70 -2.83
CA ILE A 28 19.76 -8.29 -3.71
C ILE A 28 18.40 -8.42 -2.99
N GLU A 29 18.16 -9.51 -2.24
CA GLU A 29 16.94 -9.67 -1.43
C GLU A 29 16.77 -8.51 -0.43
N LYS A 30 17.82 -8.12 0.29
CA LYS A 30 17.80 -6.96 1.20
C LYS A 30 17.53 -5.64 0.46
N ALA A 31 18.08 -5.49 -0.75
CA ALA A 31 17.85 -4.32 -1.57
C ALA A 31 16.37 -4.24 -2.01
N ILE A 32 15.75 -5.38 -2.37
CA ILE A 32 14.33 -5.45 -2.73
C ILE A 32 13.42 -5.07 -1.54
N GLU A 33 13.69 -5.61 -0.36
CA GLU A 33 12.91 -5.27 0.84
C GLU A 33 13.02 -3.78 1.18
N SER A 34 14.23 -3.24 1.16
CA SER A 34 14.47 -1.82 1.42
C SER A 34 13.83 -0.92 0.36
N ALA A 35 13.90 -1.30 -0.92
CA ALA A 35 13.25 -0.59 -2.01
C ALA A 35 11.73 -0.57 -1.84
N SER A 36 11.13 -1.71 -1.48
CA SER A 36 9.70 -1.85 -1.25
C SER A 36 9.23 -0.96 -0.09
N ARG A 37 9.92 -0.96 1.04
CA ARG A 37 9.58 -0.07 2.19
C ARG A 37 9.78 1.40 1.86
N ARG A 38 10.74 1.73 0.99
CA ARG A 38 10.91 3.11 0.51
C ARG A 38 9.75 3.56 -0.38
N ILE A 39 9.21 2.67 -1.20
CA ILE A 39 8.02 2.94 -2.00
C ILE A 39 6.82 3.20 -1.09
N ASP A 40 6.63 2.38 -0.03
CA ASP A 40 5.56 2.62 0.95
C ASP A 40 5.67 4.00 1.60
N GLY A 41 6.86 4.36 2.05
CA GLY A 41 7.11 5.67 2.67
C GLY A 41 6.90 6.85 1.71
N TYR A 42 7.17 6.66 0.42
CA TYR A 42 6.97 7.70 -0.59
C TYR A 42 5.50 7.88 -0.98
N THR A 43 4.78 6.76 -1.14
CA THR A 43 3.38 6.78 -1.59
C THR A 43 2.37 6.94 -0.46
N GLY A 44 2.77 6.66 0.79
CA GLY A 44 1.87 6.57 1.92
C GLY A 44 0.95 5.35 1.87
N ARG A 45 1.27 4.35 1.04
CA ARG A 45 0.51 3.12 0.80
C ARG A 45 1.41 1.91 0.89
N PHE A 46 0.80 0.74 1.10
CA PHE A 46 1.46 -0.54 0.84
C PHE A 46 0.69 -1.30 -0.24
N PHE A 47 1.43 -1.99 -1.11
CA PHE A 47 0.88 -2.64 -2.30
C PHE A 47 0.77 -4.16 -2.18
N TYR A 48 1.20 -4.73 -1.06
CA TYR A 48 0.95 -6.14 -0.77
C TYR A 48 -0.39 -6.32 -0.08
N LYS A 49 -0.97 -7.51 -0.19
CA LYS A 49 -2.22 -7.86 0.46
C LYS A 49 -1.96 -8.53 1.81
N THR A 50 -2.62 -8.04 2.87
CA THR A 50 -2.52 -8.63 4.20
C THR A 50 -3.44 -9.86 4.35
N SER A 51 -3.24 -10.64 5.41
CA SER A 51 -4.29 -11.54 5.92
C SER A 51 -5.50 -10.73 6.39
N SER A 52 -6.67 -11.39 6.47
CA SER A 52 -7.89 -10.74 6.95
C SER A 52 -7.71 -10.27 8.39
N THR A 53 -7.96 -8.98 8.63
CA THR A 53 -7.77 -8.34 9.94
C THR A 53 -8.87 -7.32 10.16
N SER A 54 -9.35 -7.23 11.41
CA SER A 54 -10.37 -6.25 11.81
C SER A 54 -9.72 -4.96 12.27
N ILE A 55 -10.22 -3.84 11.78
CA ILE A 55 -9.83 -2.48 12.22
C ILE A 55 -11.08 -1.74 12.66
N ASN A 56 -11.01 -1.10 13.83
CA ASN A 56 -12.08 -0.26 14.35
C ASN A 56 -11.85 1.19 13.91
N ILE A 57 -12.88 1.84 13.37
CA ILE A 57 -12.78 3.10 12.64
C ILE A 57 -13.88 4.06 13.10
N TYR A 58 -13.53 5.35 13.23
CA TYR A 58 -14.52 6.42 13.36
C TYR A 58 -14.99 6.85 11.97
N PRO A 59 -16.31 6.86 11.69
CA PRO A 59 -16.82 7.39 10.43
C PRO A 59 -16.58 8.91 10.34
N ILE A 60 -16.40 9.44 9.12
CA ILE A 60 -16.27 10.89 8.89
C ILE A 60 -17.59 11.60 9.19
N ASN A 61 -18.69 11.00 8.77
CA ASN A 61 -20.05 11.45 9.02
C ASN A 61 -21.01 10.24 8.92
N GLU A 62 -22.29 10.49 9.09
CA GLU A 62 -23.35 9.45 9.05
C GLU A 62 -23.40 8.64 7.74
N TYR A 63 -22.82 9.15 6.66
CA TYR A 63 -22.91 8.52 5.34
C TYR A 63 -21.58 8.05 4.78
N LEU A 64 -20.44 8.47 5.36
CA LEU A 64 -19.13 8.21 4.78
C LEU A 64 -18.14 7.67 5.82
N LEU A 65 -17.60 6.50 5.52
CA LEU A 65 -16.49 5.87 6.22
C LEU A 65 -15.25 5.90 5.31
N ARG A 66 -14.19 6.54 5.77
CA ARG A 66 -12.88 6.47 5.11
C ARG A 66 -12.12 5.25 5.62
N MET A 67 -11.60 4.45 4.72
CA MET A 67 -10.72 3.34 5.09
C MET A 67 -9.35 3.86 5.51
N PRO A 68 -8.76 3.35 6.58
CA PRO A 68 -7.43 3.79 7.06
C PRO A 68 -6.31 3.33 6.14
N GLN A 69 -6.57 2.29 5.36
CA GLN A 69 -5.67 1.71 4.37
C GLN A 69 -6.47 1.34 3.12
N ASP A 70 -5.76 1.10 2.03
CA ASP A 70 -6.33 0.54 0.82
C ASP A 70 -7.02 -0.79 1.13
N LEU A 71 -8.23 -0.96 0.62
CA LEU A 71 -9.06 -2.12 0.88
C LEU A 71 -9.10 -3.00 -0.37
N SER A 72 -8.64 -4.24 -0.25
CA SER A 72 -8.68 -5.19 -1.37
C SER A 72 -10.12 -5.50 -1.80
N ASN A 73 -10.28 -6.01 -3.04
CA ASN A 73 -11.61 -6.30 -3.60
C ASN A 73 -12.19 -7.64 -3.13
N ASP A 74 -11.61 -8.24 -2.08
CA ASP A 74 -12.07 -9.52 -1.53
C ASP A 74 -13.26 -9.34 -0.56
N THR A 75 -13.58 -10.42 0.17
CA THR A 75 -14.68 -10.40 1.14
C THR A 75 -14.45 -9.35 2.22
N ILE A 76 -15.40 -8.45 2.37
CA ILE A 76 -15.41 -7.36 3.32
C ILE A 76 -16.62 -7.51 4.23
N THR A 77 -16.38 -7.39 5.53
CA THR A 77 -17.46 -7.36 6.53
C THR A 77 -17.39 -6.06 7.29
N ILE A 78 -18.48 -5.30 7.27
CA ILE A 78 -18.64 -4.06 8.06
C ILE A 78 -19.66 -4.31 9.15
N LYS A 79 -19.29 -4.06 10.38
CA LYS A 79 -20.16 -4.11 11.56
C LYS A 79 -20.20 -2.77 12.24
N ILE A 80 -21.34 -2.44 12.84
CA ILE A 80 -21.54 -1.21 13.59
C ILE A 80 -21.90 -1.47 15.04
N ASP A 81 -21.43 -0.58 15.91
CA ASP A 81 -21.83 -0.49 17.31
C ASP A 81 -22.95 0.55 17.42
N THR A 82 -24.17 0.09 17.73
CA THR A 82 -25.37 0.94 17.87
C THR A 82 -25.66 1.34 19.31
N THR A 83 -24.89 0.84 20.27
CA THR A 83 -25.10 1.02 21.70
C THR A 83 -24.02 1.84 22.40
N ALA A 84 -22.93 2.14 21.69
CA ALA A 84 -21.75 2.86 22.21
C ALA A 84 -21.02 2.14 23.35
N ASP A 85 -21.09 0.81 23.37
CA ASP A 85 -20.46 -0.04 24.39
C ASP A 85 -19.21 -0.77 23.92
N GLY A 86 -18.81 -0.57 22.65
CA GLY A 86 -17.71 -1.25 21.99
C GLY A 86 -18.07 -2.62 21.40
N THR A 87 -19.36 -2.98 21.37
CA THR A 87 -19.84 -4.24 20.83
C THR A 87 -20.39 -4.05 19.40
N TYR A 88 -19.73 -4.66 18.42
CA TYR A 88 -20.12 -4.57 17.00
C TYR A 88 -21.12 -5.67 16.66
N ALA A 89 -22.38 -5.51 17.09
CA ALA A 89 -23.43 -6.54 16.97
C ALA A 89 -24.11 -6.54 15.59
N THR A 90 -24.27 -5.37 14.96
CA THR A 90 -25.01 -5.22 13.71
C THR A 90 -24.08 -5.34 12.52
N THR A 91 -24.33 -6.31 11.63
CA THR A 91 -23.58 -6.50 10.37
C THR A 91 -24.32 -5.81 9.23
N LEU A 92 -23.62 -4.97 8.47
CA LEU A 92 -24.15 -4.29 7.29
C LEU A 92 -24.00 -5.16 6.06
N THR A 93 -24.96 -5.05 5.14
CA THR A 93 -25.02 -5.80 3.87
C THR A 93 -24.55 -4.91 2.72
N GLN A 94 -23.51 -5.33 2.01
CA GLN A 94 -23.04 -4.61 0.82
C GLN A 94 -24.10 -4.63 -0.28
N GLY A 95 -24.31 -3.47 -0.93
CA GLY A 95 -25.31 -3.28 -1.97
C GLY A 95 -26.73 -2.98 -1.44
N VAL A 96 -26.97 -3.15 -0.12
CA VAL A 96 -28.26 -2.82 0.53
C VAL A 96 -28.05 -1.66 1.50
N ASP A 97 -27.13 -1.80 2.45
CA ASP A 97 -26.86 -0.79 3.47
C ASP A 97 -25.71 0.13 3.08
N TYR A 98 -24.72 -0.39 2.35
CA TYR A 98 -23.55 0.40 1.90
C TYR A 98 -23.03 -0.04 0.54
N ILE A 99 -22.33 0.87 -0.11
CA ILE A 99 -21.52 0.61 -1.32
C ILE A 99 -20.06 0.98 -1.06
N LEU A 100 -19.15 0.34 -1.79
CA LEU A 100 -17.72 0.64 -1.73
C LEU A 100 -17.33 1.62 -2.85
N GLU A 101 -16.44 2.53 -2.54
CA GLU A 101 -15.94 3.54 -3.48
C GLU A 101 -14.41 3.50 -3.60
N PRO A 102 -13.88 3.79 -4.80
CA PRO A 102 -14.57 4.15 -6.03
C PRO A 102 -15.31 2.95 -6.65
N THR A 103 -16.50 3.19 -7.20
CA THR A 103 -17.36 2.12 -7.77
C THR A 103 -16.74 1.38 -8.95
N ASN A 104 -15.78 1.99 -9.62
CA ASN A 104 -15.03 1.41 -10.73
C ASN A 104 -13.68 0.76 -10.30
N ALA A 105 -13.46 0.58 -9.01
CA ALA A 105 -12.23 0.02 -8.45
C ALA A 105 -11.83 -1.31 -9.11
N VAL A 106 -12.78 -2.26 -9.17
CA VAL A 106 -12.54 -3.59 -9.76
C VAL A 106 -12.10 -3.50 -11.22
N VAL A 107 -12.78 -2.67 -12.04
CA VAL A 107 -12.47 -2.52 -13.47
C VAL A 107 -11.09 -1.89 -13.68
N ARG A 108 -10.71 -0.98 -12.80
CA ARG A 108 -9.40 -0.29 -12.89
C ARG A 108 -8.27 -1.02 -12.18
N GLY A 109 -8.55 -2.10 -11.45
CA GLY A 109 -7.57 -2.80 -10.62
C GLY A 109 -7.09 -1.98 -9.42
N TYR A 110 -7.87 -0.99 -8.97
CA TYR A 110 -7.57 -0.18 -7.79
C TYR A 110 -8.28 -0.72 -6.54
N PRO A 111 -7.76 -0.44 -5.34
CA PRO A 111 -8.44 -0.77 -4.09
C PRO A 111 -9.63 0.17 -3.83
N TYR A 112 -10.51 -0.24 -2.93
CA TYR A 112 -11.51 0.66 -2.36
C TYR A 112 -10.88 1.50 -1.24
N VAL A 113 -11.38 2.72 -1.07
CA VAL A 113 -10.87 3.69 -0.09
C VAL A 113 -11.98 4.26 0.82
N HIS A 114 -13.24 4.08 0.44
CA HIS A 114 -14.40 4.51 1.23
C HIS A 114 -15.52 3.47 1.22
N ALA A 115 -16.35 3.51 2.27
CA ALA A 115 -17.68 2.93 2.23
C ALA A 115 -18.69 4.05 2.41
N ARG A 116 -19.71 4.08 1.56
CA ARG A 116 -20.83 5.04 1.59
C ARG A 116 -22.11 4.34 1.94
N MET A 117 -22.84 4.87 2.93
CA MET A 117 -24.15 4.37 3.30
C MET A 117 -25.19 4.69 2.21
N VAL A 118 -26.10 3.75 2.00
CA VAL A 118 -27.21 3.82 1.04
C VAL A 118 -28.47 3.24 1.70
N GLY A 119 -29.61 3.28 0.98
CA GLY A 119 -30.84 2.65 1.47
C GLY A 119 -31.46 3.28 2.73
N GLY A 120 -31.00 4.48 3.13
CA GLY A 120 -31.46 5.14 4.36
C GLY A 120 -30.74 4.69 5.63
N ALA A 121 -29.76 3.78 5.53
CA ALA A 121 -28.90 3.40 6.63
C ALA A 121 -27.85 4.49 6.94
N THR A 122 -27.39 4.56 8.19
CA THR A 122 -26.42 5.54 8.65
C THR A 122 -25.38 4.90 9.58
N PHE A 123 -24.15 5.43 9.58
CA PHE A 123 -23.16 5.11 10.59
C PHE A 123 -23.49 5.82 11.91
N PRO A 124 -23.39 5.13 13.06
CA PRO A 124 -23.62 5.77 14.35
C PRO A 124 -22.52 6.80 14.61
N LEU A 125 -22.95 8.03 14.96
CA LEU A 125 -22.09 9.10 15.46
C LEU A 125 -22.45 9.40 16.90
N TYR A 126 -21.48 9.33 17.81
CA TYR A 126 -21.69 9.70 19.20
C TYR A 126 -20.96 11.01 19.52
N VAL A 127 -21.65 11.89 20.24
CA VAL A 127 -21.16 13.24 20.59
C VAL A 127 -20.03 13.19 21.62
N THR A 128 -20.02 12.18 22.46
CA THR A 128 -18.95 11.95 23.46
C THR A 128 -17.90 11.03 22.87
N PRO A 129 -16.58 11.31 23.07
CA PRO A 129 -15.53 10.42 22.62
C PRO A 129 -15.67 9.09 23.35
N SER A 130 -16.21 8.11 22.60
CA SER A 130 -16.35 6.72 23.00
C SER A 130 -15.52 5.85 22.08
N PHE A 131 -15.85 4.58 21.99
CA PHE A 131 -15.19 3.65 21.07
C PHE A 131 -15.46 4.02 19.60
N PRO A 132 -14.56 3.66 18.66
CA PRO A 132 -14.85 3.68 17.23
C PRO A 132 -16.15 2.89 16.96
N THR A 133 -17.06 3.46 16.20
CA THR A 133 -18.42 2.89 16.03
C THR A 133 -18.54 1.89 14.89
N VAL A 134 -17.48 1.75 14.08
CA VAL A 134 -17.48 0.85 12.93
C VAL A 134 -16.28 -0.09 13.01
N GLN A 135 -16.53 -1.38 12.82
CA GLN A 135 -15.49 -2.40 12.65
C GLN A 135 -15.51 -2.91 11.22
N VAL A 136 -14.37 -2.84 10.54
CA VAL A 136 -14.17 -3.38 9.20
C VAL A 136 -13.22 -4.55 9.26
N THR A 137 -13.68 -5.73 8.85
CA THR A 137 -12.87 -6.94 8.71
C THR A 137 -12.65 -7.20 7.23
N ALA A 138 -11.40 -7.17 6.82
CA ALA A 138 -11.03 -7.30 5.41
C ALA A 138 -9.55 -7.68 5.25
N GLN A 139 -9.16 -7.97 4.00
CA GLN A 139 -7.77 -7.98 3.58
C GLN A 139 -7.40 -6.58 3.10
N TRP A 140 -6.37 -6.01 3.68
CA TRP A 140 -5.91 -4.65 3.39
C TRP A 140 -4.80 -4.67 2.36
N GLY A 141 -4.69 -3.61 1.57
CA GLY A 141 -3.72 -3.44 0.50
C GLY A 141 -4.33 -3.66 -0.88
N TRP A 142 -3.49 -4.01 -1.84
CA TRP A 142 -3.87 -4.17 -3.24
C TRP A 142 -4.02 -5.65 -3.59
N ASN A 143 -4.93 -5.96 -4.52
CA ASN A 143 -5.09 -7.35 -5.00
C ASN A 143 -3.89 -7.86 -5.79
N ALA A 144 -3.25 -6.95 -6.52
CA ALA A 144 -2.02 -7.23 -7.27
C ALA A 144 -1.12 -5.99 -7.22
N ILE A 145 0.19 -6.20 -7.22
CA ILE A 145 1.16 -5.12 -7.29
C ILE A 145 1.10 -4.51 -8.70
N PRO A 146 0.85 -3.19 -8.85
CA PRO A 146 0.86 -2.53 -10.15
C PRO A 146 2.23 -2.65 -10.84
N SER A 147 2.23 -2.77 -12.17
CA SER A 147 3.45 -2.90 -12.97
C SER A 147 4.44 -1.75 -12.72
N ASP A 148 3.93 -0.53 -12.58
CA ASP A 148 4.75 0.66 -12.35
C ASP A 148 5.44 0.63 -10.99
N VAL A 149 4.75 0.09 -9.97
CA VAL A 149 5.32 -0.13 -8.62
C VAL A 149 6.39 -1.22 -8.67
N SER A 150 6.13 -2.31 -9.39
CA SER A 150 7.13 -3.38 -9.59
C SER A 150 8.37 -2.87 -10.32
N GLN A 151 8.19 -2.11 -11.40
CA GLN A 151 9.29 -1.52 -12.15
C GLN A 151 10.10 -0.52 -11.29
N ALA A 152 9.42 0.34 -10.52
CA ALA A 152 10.06 1.24 -9.58
C ALA A 152 10.88 0.48 -8.52
N CYS A 153 10.36 -0.64 -8.03
CA CYS A 153 11.09 -1.52 -7.10
C CYS A 153 12.36 -2.08 -7.72
N VAL A 154 12.31 -2.59 -8.95
CA VAL A 154 13.49 -3.10 -9.68
C VAL A 154 14.55 -2.01 -9.79
N LEU A 155 14.18 -0.81 -10.27
CA LEU A 155 15.11 0.32 -10.44
C LEU A 155 15.77 0.74 -9.13
N LEU A 156 14.98 0.84 -8.05
CA LEU A 156 15.51 1.18 -6.72
C LEU A 156 16.41 0.09 -6.16
N SER A 157 16.06 -1.19 -6.35
CA SER A 157 16.87 -2.33 -5.90
C SER A 157 18.23 -2.39 -6.60
N MET A 158 18.25 -2.21 -7.92
CA MET A 158 19.47 -2.12 -8.70
C MET A 158 20.40 -1.01 -8.19
N ARG A 159 19.84 0.17 -7.88
CA ARG A 159 20.62 1.28 -7.32
C ARG A 159 21.17 0.99 -5.95
N GLN A 160 20.38 0.39 -5.07
CA GLN A 160 20.85 0.05 -3.73
C GLN A 160 21.94 -1.00 -3.80
N PHE A 161 21.81 -1.98 -4.68
CA PHE A 161 22.84 -2.99 -4.91
C PHE A 161 24.13 -2.36 -5.46
N ALA A 162 24.04 -1.48 -6.46
CA ALA A 162 25.19 -0.79 -7.04
C ALA A 162 25.95 0.08 -6.00
N ARG A 163 25.25 0.66 -5.02
CA ARG A 163 25.86 1.44 -3.94
C ARG A 163 26.72 0.61 -2.97
N LEU A 164 26.46 -0.68 -2.85
CA LEU A 164 27.32 -1.57 -2.04
C LEU A 164 28.72 -1.66 -2.60
N ASN A 165 28.87 -1.57 -3.92
CA ASN A 165 30.16 -1.59 -4.62
C ASN A 165 30.80 -0.19 -4.75
N ALA A 166 30.07 0.87 -4.44
CA ALA A 166 30.53 2.28 -4.50
C ALA A 166 30.30 2.94 -3.13
N ALA A 167 31.13 2.58 -2.16
CA ALA A 167 30.99 2.97 -0.74
C ALA A 167 30.90 4.48 -0.46
N LEU A 168 31.28 5.35 -1.41
CA LEU A 168 31.23 6.80 -1.29
C LEU A 168 30.22 7.47 -2.25
N GLY A 169 29.42 6.71 -2.98
CA GLY A 169 28.39 7.27 -3.88
C GLY A 169 28.96 8.01 -5.10
N VAL A 170 30.26 7.89 -5.35
CA VAL A 170 30.94 8.49 -6.52
C VAL A 170 31.54 7.36 -7.32
N VAL A 171 30.98 7.08 -8.49
CA VAL A 171 31.67 6.30 -9.52
C VAL A 171 32.55 7.29 -10.27
N GLY A 172 33.81 7.33 -9.90
CA GLY A 172 34.80 8.18 -10.57
C GLY A 172 35.16 7.61 -11.93
N PHE A 173 34.63 8.17 -13.00
CA PHE A 173 35.34 8.24 -14.29
C PHE A 173 35.75 9.68 -14.48
N ALA A 174 37.10 9.89 -14.49
CA ALA A 174 37.82 11.11 -14.79
C ALA A 174 36.93 12.34 -15.14
N ASP A 175 36.88 13.34 -14.27
CA ASP A 175 36.31 14.68 -14.45
C ASP A 175 34.79 14.87 -14.48
N MET A 176 33.95 13.86 -14.33
CA MET A 176 32.50 14.04 -14.16
C MET A 176 32.02 13.33 -12.89
N ALA A 177 31.92 14.08 -11.79
CA ALA A 177 31.24 13.63 -10.58
C ALA A 177 29.71 13.59 -10.85
N LEU A 178 29.16 12.44 -11.19
CA LEU A 178 27.72 12.25 -11.29
C LEU A 178 27.13 12.21 -9.87
N GLN A 179 26.55 13.31 -9.44
CA GLN A 179 25.85 13.39 -8.17
C GLN A 179 24.58 12.54 -8.25
N VAL A 180 24.58 11.38 -7.61
CA VAL A 180 23.40 10.51 -7.53
C VAL A 180 22.36 11.20 -6.64
N ARG A 181 21.33 11.77 -7.27
CA ARG A 181 20.19 12.41 -6.59
C ARG A 181 19.48 11.39 -5.69
N ALA A 182 18.93 11.86 -4.57
CA ALA A 182 18.29 11.00 -3.56
C ALA A 182 17.06 10.24 -4.10
N VAL A 183 16.34 10.79 -5.10
CA VAL A 183 15.22 10.14 -5.79
C VAL A 183 15.39 10.33 -7.30
N ASP A 184 15.27 9.23 -8.04
CA ASP A 184 15.30 9.24 -9.49
C ASP A 184 14.04 9.87 -10.04
N PRO A 185 14.11 10.82 -11.00
CA PRO A 185 12.94 11.34 -11.68
C PRO A 185 12.05 10.22 -12.25
N ASP A 186 12.64 9.24 -12.91
CA ASP A 186 11.90 8.12 -13.53
C ASP A 186 11.11 7.29 -12.50
N VAL A 187 11.73 6.98 -11.36
CA VAL A 187 11.03 6.28 -10.25
C VAL A 187 9.91 7.16 -9.67
N ARG A 188 10.16 8.46 -9.57
CA ARG A 188 9.17 9.41 -9.08
C ARG A 188 7.95 9.48 -10.01
N ASP A 189 8.18 9.53 -11.31
CA ASP A 189 7.10 9.60 -12.32
C ASP A 189 6.23 8.32 -12.28
N LEU A 190 6.84 7.14 -12.14
CA LEU A 190 6.12 5.88 -11.96
C LEU A 190 5.24 5.87 -10.70
N LEU A 191 5.71 6.47 -9.61
CA LEU A 191 5.05 6.39 -8.30
C LEU A 191 4.08 7.54 -8.01
N ASN A 192 4.19 8.70 -8.68
CA ASN A 192 3.39 9.90 -8.38
C ASN A 192 1.89 9.66 -8.43
N GLN A 193 1.42 8.82 -9.35
CA GLN A 193 0.00 8.47 -9.48
C GLN A 193 -0.56 7.72 -8.26
N PHE A 194 0.30 7.13 -7.44
CA PHE A 194 -0.09 6.33 -6.27
C PHE A 194 0.05 7.10 -4.95
N VAL A 195 0.61 8.31 -4.97
CA VAL A 195 0.81 9.10 -3.74
C VAL A 195 -0.54 9.50 -3.13
N LEU A 196 -0.72 9.21 -1.84
CA LEU A 196 -1.86 9.70 -1.07
C LEU A 196 -1.64 11.17 -0.72
N PHE A 197 -2.40 12.07 -1.35
CA PHE A 197 -2.43 13.47 -0.96
C PHE A 197 -3.28 13.67 0.30
N GLY A 198 -2.68 14.21 1.36
CA GLY A 198 -3.43 14.66 2.55
C GLY A 198 -3.50 13.70 3.73
N VAL A 199 -2.51 12.84 3.91
CA VAL A 199 -2.28 12.13 5.18
C VAL A 199 -1.03 12.73 5.83
N ILE A 200 -1.19 13.84 6.48
CA ILE A 200 -0.31 14.35 7.54
C ILE A 200 -1.21 14.60 8.75
#